data_37e515d0580d8c62752634b84930bda9
#
_entry.id   37e515d0580d8c62752634b84930bda9
#
_cell.length_a   1.000
_cell.length_b   1.000
_cell.length_c   1.000
_cell.angle_alpha   90.00
_cell.angle_beta   90.00
_cell.angle_gamma   90.00
#
_symmetry.space_group_name_H-M   'P 1'
#
loop_
_entity.id
_entity.type
_entity.pdbx_description
1 polymer ?
#
loop_
_entity_poly.entity_id
_entity_poly.type
_entity_poly.pdbx_seq_one_letter_code
_entity_poly.pdbx_strand_id
1 'polypeptide(L)'
;MLSYPVRIALIAALGGFLFGFETVVISGAEQTLEQLWQLNKLTQGITVASSIFGTILGAIFAGTPARLYGRKKTLQVISIFFIVAALGCAFVTVWSGFIAFRMLGGLAVGASSVIAPMYISEISPARLRGRLAGSFQVNIVAGIMVAYLTNYLFVHLQLTDAWRWMLGVMVVPAILFAILLFAIPESPRWLILNDYEAAALPILTRLGETDLPRAVAAIRDSVKEHRESLFQSRYAKPILYAMLLAMFNQLAGINAILYYAPRIFEMAGFDKSQAFSQPIYIGVANLFFTLLAMSVIDRFGRKTLMVIGSLGMILFLALTAGAFHGQLSGNSHLLPYLIGFIAFFAFSQGAVIWVFISEIFPNSVRSQGGSLGSGTHWVMAAIITSIFPYIVEGNQDGAFYSFVFFAVMMALQLIFIWRVMPETKGRTLEEIQKDLGIS
;
A
#
# COMPACT_ATOMS: atom_id res chain seq x y z
N MET A 1 14.78 25.59 7.71
CA MET A 1 13.81 24.77 8.49
C MET A 1 12.64 24.41 7.60
N LEU A 2 12.10 23.18 7.72
CA LEU A 2 10.88 22.77 7.02
C LEU A 2 9.70 23.65 7.47
N SER A 3 8.81 24.04 6.54
CA SER A 3 7.60 24.79 6.87
C SER A 3 6.67 23.98 7.77
N TYR A 4 5.83 24.64 8.56
CA TYR A 4 4.94 24.00 9.53
C TYR A 4 4.05 22.90 8.91
N PRO A 5 3.36 23.13 7.75
CA PRO A 5 2.56 22.09 7.11
C PRO A 5 3.38 20.87 6.67
N VAL A 6 4.60 21.11 6.13
CA VAL A 6 5.49 20.01 5.69
C VAL A 6 5.90 19.13 6.86
N ARG A 7 6.27 19.73 8.00
CA ARG A 7 6.67 18.97 9.20
C ARG A 7 5.53 18.10 9.72
N ILE A 8 4.32 18.64 9.79
CA ILE A 8 3.14 17.91 10.28
C ILE A 8 2.79 16.77 9.32
N ALA A 9 2.81 17.03 8.01
CA ALA A 9 2.54 16.03 6.99
C ALA A 9 3.54 14.87 7.03
N LEU A 10 4.84 15.16 7.22
CA LEU A 10 5.87 14.13 7.35
C LEU A 10 5.67 13.26 8.59
N ILE A 11 5.25 13.85 9.72
CA ILE A 11 4.91 13.08 10.93
C ILE A 11 3.74 12.12 10.64
N ALA A 12 2.66 12.62 10.04
CA ALA A 12 1.53 11.76 9.71
C ALA A 12 1.89 10.68 8.68
N ALA A 13 2.82 10.99 7.75
CA ALA A 13 3.29 10.05 6.73
C ALA A 13 4.12 8.89 7.31
N LEU A 14 4.63 8.96 8.55
CA LEU A 14 5.27 7.83 9.23
C LEU A 14 4.32 6.64 9.41
N GLY A 15 3.00 6.86 9.45
CA GLY A 15 2.02 5.78 9.35
C GLY A 15 2.16 4.97 8.06
N GLY A 16 2.57 5.61 6.95
CA GLY A 16 2.93 4.92 5.71
C GLY A 16 4.22 4.11 5.84
N PHE A 17 5.23 4.61 6.55
CA PHE A 17 6.46 3.84 6.81
C PHE A 17 6.15 2.55 7.57
N LEU A 18 5.34 2.63 8.63
CA LEU A 18 4.92 1.47 9.40
C LEU A 18 4.09 0.50 8.56
N PHE A 19 3.22 1.00 7.68
CA PHE A 19 2.50 0.19 6.70
C PHE A 19 3.49 -0.62 5.83
N GLY A 20 4.44 0.05 5.17
CA GLY A 20 5.40 -0.62 4.29
C GLY A 20 6.28 -1.63 5.02
N PHE A 21 6.71 -1.29 6.23
CA PHE A 21 7.50 -2.16 7.08
C PHE A 21 6.72 -3.43 7.47
N GLU A 22 5.49 -3.27 8.01
CA GLU A 22 4.61 -4.38 8.41
C GLU A 22 4.29 -5.32 7.25
N THR A 23 4.16 -4.77 6.04
CA THR A 23 3.85 -5.54 4.84
C THR A 23 4.94 -6.57 4.54
N VAL A 24 6.21 -6.21 4.54
CA VAL A 24 7.27 -7.09 4.07
C VAL A 24 8.14 -7.73 5.15
N VAL A 25 8.08 -7.25 6.40
CA VAL A 25 8.90 -7.82 7.47
C VAL A 25 8.68 -9.32 7.65
N ILE A 26 7.47 -9.80 7.42
CA ILE A 26 7.11 -11.23 7.50
C ILE A 26 7.91 -12.10 6.51
N SER A 27 8.38 -11.53 5.39
CA SER A 27 9.16 -12.27 4.40
C SER A 27 10.46 -12.86 4.96
N GLY A 28 11.00 -12.24 6.00
CA GLY A 28 12.19 -12.75 6.69
C GLY A 28 11.90 -13.85 7.71
N ALA A 29 10.64 -13.96 8.16
CA ALA A 29 10.24 -14.87 9.23
C ALA A 29 9.48 -16.10 8.72
N GLU A 30 8.83 -16.02 7.57
CA GLU A 30 7.77 -16.95 7.13
C GLU A 30 8.22 -18.42 7.05
N GLN A 31 9.45 -18.69 6.59
CA GLN A 31 10.00 -20.04 6.52
C GLN A 31 10.30 -20.60 7.93
N THR A 32 10.84 -19.76 8.82
CA THR A 32 11.10 -20.16 10.21
C THR A 32 9.81 -20.46 10.95
N LEU A 33 8.76 -19.65 10.70
CA LEU A 33 7.43 -19.87 11.32
C LEU A 33 6.75 -21.13 10.75
N GLU A 34 6.93 -21.44 9.47
CA GLU A 34 6.48 -22.69 8.85
C GLU A 34 7.06 -23.89 9.57
N GLN A 35 8.37 -23.89 9.80
CA GLN A 35 9.07 -24.98 10.47
C GLN A 35 8.73 -25.06 11.97
N LEU A 36 8.67 -23.89 12.66
CA LEU A 36 8.40 -23.81 14.09
C LEU A 36 7.03 -24.39 14.48
N TRP A 37 6.01 -24.09 13.70
CA TRP A 37 4.65 -24.52 13.95
C TRP A 37 4.17 -25.65 13.03
N GLN A 38 5.07 -26.26 12.24
CA GLN A 38 4.79 -27.35 11.31
C GLN A 38 3.58 -27.04 10.40
N LEU A 39 3.56 -25.84 9.85
CA LEU A 39 2.45 -25.35 9.03
C LEU A 39 2.43 -26.09 7.68
N ASN A 40 1.25 -26.47 7.23
CA ASN A 40 1.08 -26.86 5.83
C ASN A 40 1.04 -25.60 4.92
N LYS A 41 1.18 -25.77 3.60
CA LYS A 41 1.29 -24.66 2.65
C LYS A 41 0.11 -23.67 2.67
N LEU A 42 -1.09 -24.17 2.95
CA LEU A 42 -2.28 -23.32 3.07
C LEU A 42 -2.23 -22.49 4.37
N THR A 43 -1.94 -23.14 5.50
CA THR A 43 -1.84 -22.45 6.79
C THR A 43 -0.67 -21.47 6.81
N GLN A 44 0.43 -21.77 6.11
CA GLN A 44 1.54 -20.83 5.91
C GLN A 44 1.08 -19.60 5.11
N GLY A 45 0.41 -19.78 3.98
CA GLY A 45 -0.14 -18.68 3.19
C GLY A 45 -1.11 -17.81 4.02
N ILE A 46 -2.00 -18.43 4.81
CA ILE A 46 -2.89 -17.73 5.75
C ILE A 46 -2.07 -16.96 6.79
N THR A 47 -0.98 -17.54 7.31
CA THR A 47 -0.12 -16.90 8.30
C THR A 47 0.51 -15.62 7.73
N VAL A 48 1.04 -15.67 6.52
CA VAL A 48 1.59 -14.50 5.84
C VAL A 48 0.50 -13.47 5.53
N ALA A 49 -0.66 -13.90 5.03
CA ALA A 49 -1.77 -13.03 4.68
C ALA A 49 -2.57 -12.49 5.90
N SER A 50 -2.32 -12.98 7.10
CA SER A 50 -3.11 -12.60 8.30
C SER A 50 -3.16 -11.09 8.56
N SER A 51 -2.07 -10.38 8.31
CA SER A 51 -2.04 -8.92 8.37
C SER A 51 -2.94 -8.27 7.31
N ILE A 52 -3.06 -8.86 6.11
CA ILE A 52 -3.94 -8.33 5.05
C ILE A 52 -5.41 -8.45 5.46
N PHE A 53 -5.82 -9.54 6.13
CA PHE A 53 -7.18 -9.64 6.67
C PHE A 53 -7.46 -8.55 7.69
N GLY A 54 -6.51 -8.27 8.58
CA GLY A 54 -6.60 -7.12 9.49
C GLY A 54 -6.68 -5.79 8.74
N THR A 55 -5.93 -5.62 7.66
CA THR A 55 -5.91 -4.41 6.84
C THR A 55 -7.28 -4.13 6.20
N ILE A 56 -7.96 -5.15 5.71
CA ILE A 56 -9.34 -5.02 5.19
C ILE A 56 -10.26 -4.44 6.27
N LEU A 57 -10.24 -5.03 7.48
CA LEU A 57 -11.06 -4.56 8.59
C LEU A 57 -10.69 -3.13 9.01
N GLY A 58 -9.39 -2.84 9.14
CA GLY A 58 -8.89 -1.53 9.49
C GLY A 58 -9.34 -0.44 8.51
N ALA A 59 -9.25 -0.71 7.22
CA ALA A 59 -9.66 0.24 6.18
C ALA A 59 -11.18 0.50 6.19
N ILE A 60 -12.00 -0.54 6.43
CA ILE A 60 -13.46 -0.42 6.49
C ILE A 60 -13.90 0.41 7.71
N PHE A 61 -13.34 0.13 8.87
CA PHE A 61 -13.84 0.70 10.13
C PHE A 61 -13.16 2.01 10.55
N ALA A 62 -12.01 2.38 9.97
CA ALA A 62 -11.21 3.56 10.37
C ALA A 62 -11.97 4.89 10.30
N GLY A 63 -12.89 5.04 9.36
CA GLY A 63 -13.66 6.27 9.19
C GLY A 63 -14.53 6.66 10.39
N THR A 64 -15.06 5.67 11.12
CA THR A 64 -15.95 5.92 12.26
C THR A 64 -15.20 6.56 13.45
N PRO A 65 -14.10 5.99 14.00
CA PRO A 65 -13.35 6.63 15.06
C PRO A 65 -12.75 7.98 14.64
N ALA A 66 -12.30 8.13 13.39
CA ALA A 66 -11.79 9.40 12.91
C ALA A 66 -12.84 10.50 12.86
N ARG A 67 -14.10 10.15 12.60
CA ARG A 67 -15.22 11.09 12.65
C ARG A 67 -15.59 11.46 14.09
N LEU A 68 -15.64 10.47 14.99
CA LEU A 68 -16.10 10.67 16.38
C LEU A 68 -15.03 11.34 17.25
N TYR A 69 -13.79 10.91 17.16
CA TYR A 69 -12.72 11.30 18.09
C TYR A 69 -11.67 12.22 17.48
N GLY A 70 -11.70 12.44 16.17
CA GLY A 70 -10.71 13.22 15.44
C GLY A 70 -9.60 12.38 14.82
N ARG A 71 -8.83 13.01 13.94
CA ARG A 71 -7.80 12.32 13.15
C ARG A 71 -6.57 12.04 14.00
N LYS A 72 -6.13 13.02 14.79
CA LYS A 72 -4.97 12.90 15.68
C LYS A 72 -5.15 11.75 16.68
N LYS A 73 -6.26 11.75 17.42
CA LYS A 73 -6.53 10.70 18.42
C LYS A 73 -6.61 9.32 17.76
N THR A 74 -7.23 9.22 16.60
CA THR A 74 -7.31 7.97 15.85
C THR A 74 -5.91 7.47 15.46
N LEU A 75 -5.02 8.36 14.95
CA LEU A 75 -3.64 8.00 14.64
C LEU A 75 -2.85 7.60 15.89
N GLN A 76 -3.11 8.20 17.05
CA GLN A 76 -2.49 7.79 18.31
C GLN A 76 -2.90 6.36 18.71
N VAL A 77 -4.18 6.00 18.58
CA VAL A 77 -4.65 4.61 18.82
C VAL A 77 -4.01 3.65 17.82
N ILE A 78 -3.94 4.04 16.53
CA ILE A 78 -3.27 3.25 15.49
C ILE A 78 -1.79 2.99 15.85
N SER A 79 -1.08 3.99 16.36
CA SER A 79 0.33 3.82 16.77
C SER A 79 0.48 2.84 17.93
N ILE A 80 -0.47 2.80 18.88
CA ILE A 80 -0.49 1.82 19.95
C ILE A 80 -0.71 0.41 19.38
N PHE A 81 -1.61 0.25 18.40
CA PHE A 81 -1.83 -1.05 17.75
C PHE A 81 -0.57 -1.56 17.05
N PHE A 82 0.19 -0.70 16.37
CA PHE A 82 1.49 -1.08 15.80
C PHE A 82 2.48 -1.55 16.87
N ILE A 83 2.57 -0.83 18.01
CA ILE A 83 3.47 -1.20 19.11
C ILE A 83 3.08 -2.57 19.70
N VAL A 84 1.79 -2.75 20.01
CA VAL A 84 1.29 -3.99 20.60
C VAL A 84 1.44 -5.16 19.63
N ALA A 85 1.17 -4.95 18.34
CA ALA A 85 1.34 -5.97 17.31
C ALA A 85 2.81 -6.40 17.17
N ALA A 86 3.74 -5.44 17.10
CA ALA A 86 5.17 -5.73 16.99
C ALA A 86 5.71 -6.52 18.20
N LEU A 87 5.40 -6.07 19.41
CA LEU A 87 5.78 -6.77 20.64
C LEU A 87 5.08 -8.12 20.74
N GLY A 88 3.79 -8.19 20.46
CA GLY A 88 3.02 -9.41 20.47
C GLY A 88 3.58 -10.47 19.52
N CYS A 89 3.88 -10.10 18.27
CA CYS A 89 4.50 -11.00 17.30
C CYS A 89 5.89 -11.46 17.72
N ALA A 90 6.68 -10.59 18.38
CA ALA A 90 8.03 -10.92 18.83
C ALA A 90 8.04 -11.91 20.01
N PHE A 91 7.08 -11.82 20.92
CA PHE A 91 7.10 -12.60 22.17
C PHE A 91 6.15 -13.79 22.20
N VAL A 92 5.18 -13.86 21.29
CA VAL A 92 4.22 -14.97 21.26
C VAL A 92 4.88 -16.31 20.93
N THR A 93 4.38 -17.38 21.55
CA THR A 93 4.90 -18.74 21.38
C THR A 93 3.91 -19.67 20.64
N VAL A 94 2.65 -19.26 20.50
CA VAL A 94 1.58 -20.07 19.89
C VAL A 94 1.12 -19.44 18.58
N TRP A 95 0.86 -20.26 17.58
CA TRP A 95 0.44 -19.83 16.25
C TRP A 95 -0.82 -18.96 16.25
N SER A 96 -1.87 -19.34 17.00
CA SER A 96 -3.12 -18.56 17.05
C SER A 96 -2.92 -17.16 17.63
N GLY A 97 -2.06 -17.02 18.63
CA GLY A 97 -1.67 -15.72 19.19
C GLY A 97 -0.90 -14.88 18.16
N PHE A 98 -0.01 -15.51 17.39
CA PHE A 98 0.72 -14.84 16.31
C PHE A 98 -0.24 -14.26 15.26
N ILE A 99 -1.20 -15.07 14.81
CA ILE A 99 -2.24 -14.62 13.87
C ILE A 99 -3.02 -13.42 14.43
N ALA A 100 -3.40 -13.45 15.70
CA ALA A 100 -4.14 -12.35 16.33
C ALA A 100 -3.31 -11.05 16.34
N PHE A 101 -2.03 -11.11 16.70
CA PHE A 101 -1.16 -9.92 16.67
C PHE A 101 -0.86 -9.44 15.24
N ARG A 102 -0.69 -10.34 14.29
CA ARG A 102 -0.57 -9.98 12.86
C ARG A 102 -1.84 -9.29 12.35
N MET A 103 -3.02 -9.79 12.69
CA MET A 103 -4.29 -9.14 12.35
C MET A 103 -4.42 -7.76 13.00
N LEU A 104 -3.96 -7.59 14.24
CA LEU A 104 -3.94 -6.29 14.92
C LEU A 104 -2.99 -5.29 14.20
N GLY A 105 -1.81 -5.75 13.80
CA GLY A 105 -0.87 -4.96 12.98
C GLY A 105 -1.50 -4.55 11.64
N GLY A 106 -2.15 -5.51 10.98
CA GLY A 106 -2.90 -5.25 9.76
C GLY A 106 -4.03 -4.24 9.94
N LEU A 107 -4.79 -4.34 11.03
CA LEU A 107 -5.84 -3.37 11.37
C LEU A 107 -5.25 -1.95 11.51
N ALA A 108 -4.06 -1.82 12.12
CA ALA A 108 -3.33 -0.56 12.18
C ALA A 108 -2.89 -0.08 10.78
N VAL A 109 -2.41 -0.98 9.91
CA VAL A 109 -2.06 -0.69 8.51
C VAL A 109 -3.27 -0.14 7.76
N GLY A 110 -4.40 -0.86 7.79
CA GLY A 110 -5.62 -0.48 7.08
C GLY A 110 -6.17 0.86 7.57
N ALA A 111 -6.22 1.05 8.88
CA ALA A 111 -6.68 2.32 9.46
C ALA A 111 -5.72 3.48 9.11
N SER A 112 -4.41 3.26 9.17
CA SER A 112 -3.40 4.26 8.80
C SER A 112 -3.50 4.65 7.33
N SER A 113 -3.74 3.69 6.43
CA SER A 113 -3.87 3.92 4.98
C SER A 113 -5.03 4.85 4.61
N VAL A 114 -6.04 4.94 5.46
CA VAL A 114 -7.19 5.85 5.28
C VAL A 114 -6.97 7.18 6.01
N ILE A 115 -6.58 7.12 7.28
CA ILE A 115 -6.61 8.31 8.15
C ILE A 115 -5.38 9.22 7.92
N ALA A 116 -4.20 8.66 7.68
CA ALA A 116 -3.01 9.49 7.50
C ALA A 116 -3.07 10.34 6.20
N PRO A 117 -3.41 9.80 5.01
CA PRO A 117 -3.61 10.62 3.82
C PRO A 117 -4.75 11.64 3.97
N MET A 118 -5.85 11.26 4.64
CA MET A 118 -6.96 12.17 4.96
C MET A 118 -6.45 13.36 5.80
N TYR A 119 -5.76 13.08 6.90
CA TYR A 119 -5.19 14.11 7.76
C TYR A 119 -4.21 15.00 6.99
N ILE A 120 -3.28 14.40 6.23
CA ILE A 120 -2.32 15.14 5.39
C ILE A 120 -3.05 16.09 4.44
N SER A 121 -4.12 15.65 3.79
CA SER A 121 -4.88 16.48 2.86
C SER A 121 -5.59 17.66 3.56
N GLU A 122 -6.08 17.44 4.79
CA GLU A 122 -6.81 18.43 5.59
C GLU A 122 -5.90 19.53 6.19
N ILE A 123 -4.60 19.22 6.42
CA ILE A 123 -3.62 20.19 6.94
C ILE A 123 -2.76 20.83 5.83
N SER A 124 -2.92 20.41 4.59
CA SER A 124 -2.06 20.85 3.49
C SER A 124 -2.64 22.06 2.78
N PRO A 125 -1.86 23.13 2.60
CA PRO A 125 -2.21 24.21 1.68
C PRO A 125 -2.46 23.67 0.27
N ALA A 126 -3.41 24.25 -0.46
CA ALA A 126 -3.83 23.79 -1.77
C ALA A 126 -2.64 23.55 -2.74
N ARG A 127 -1.66 24.48 -2.74
CA ARG A 127 -0.46 24.43 -3.59
C ARG A 127 0.46 23.23 -3.31
N LEU A 128 0.48 22.71 -2.07
CA LEU A 128 1.37 21.63 -1.66
C LEU A 128 0.65 20.31 -1.44
N ARG A 129 -0.68 20.28 -1.50
CA ARG A 129 -1.51 19.12 -1.13
C ARG A 129 -1.10 17.85 -1.85
N GLY A 130 -0.93 17.88 -3.17
CA GLY A 130 -0.55 16.70 -3.94
C GLY A 130 0.84 16.16 -3.56
N ARG A 131 1.83 17.05 -3.36
CA ARG A 131 3.18 16.65 -2.93
C ARG A 131 3.20 16.08 -1.52
N LEU A 132 2.45 16.68 -0.60
CA LEU A 132 2.40 16.21 0.78
C LEU A 132 1.59 14.90 0.90
N ALA A 133 0.51 14.75 0.15
CA ALA A 133 -0.20 13.47 0.06
C ALA A 133 0.71 12.34 -0.48
N GLY A 134 1.54 12.65 -1.48
CA GLY A 134 2.52 11.71 -2.02
C GLY A 134 3.59 11.28 -1.02
N SER A 135 3.86 12.07 0.04
CA SER A 135 4.82 11.68 1.07
C SER A 135 4.42 10.39 1.81
N PHE A 136 3.13 10.09 1.90
CA PHE A 136 2.65 8.83 2.47
C PHE A 136 3.11 7.64 1.64
N GLN A 137 2.98 7.70 0.31
CA GLN A 137 3.44 6.63 -0.59
C GLN A 137 4.97 6.46 -0.54
N VAL A 138 5.73 7.56 -0.52
CA VAL A 138 7.20 7.50 -0.35
C VAL A 138 7.58 6.81 0.95
N ASN A 139 6.88 7.10 2.04
CA ASN A 139 7.11 6.44 3.32
C ASN A 139 6.77 4.94 3.28
N ILE A 140 5.71 4.51 2.55
CA ILE A 140 5.43 3.07 2.37
C ILE A 140 6.64 2.37 1.74
N VAL A 141 7.14 2.86 0.62
CA VAL A 141 8.25 2.19 -0.06
C VAL A 141 9.57 2.30 0.70
N ALA A 142 9.78 3.37 1.47
CA ALA A 142 10.91 3.48 2.40
C ALA A 142 10.81 2.44 3.54
N GLY A 143 9.61 2.20 4.07
CA GLY A 143 9.34 1.16 5.06
C GLY A 143 9.63 -0.24 4.52
N ILE A 144 9.22 -0.54 3.28
CA ILE A 144 9.53 -1.78 2.57
C ILE A 144 11.06 -1.99 2.49
N MET A 145 11.78 -0.99 2.03
CA MET A 145 13.25 -1.06 1.90
C MET A 145 13.92 -1.31 3.26
N VAL A 146 13.51 -0.59 4.29
CA VAL A 146 14.10 -0.73 5.64
C VAL A 146 13.75 -2.09 6.25
N ALA A 147 12.56 -2.63 6.01
CA ALA A 147 12.19 -3.97 6.47
C ALA A 147 13.09 -5.06 5.85
N TYR A 148 13.36 -5.00 4.54
CA TYR A 148 14.32 -5.93 3.92
C TYR A 148 15.73 -5.77 4.50
N LEU A 149 16.17 -4.52 4.71
CA LEU A 149 17.50 -4.25 5.29
C LEU A 149 17.61 -4.83 6.71
N THR A 150 16.59 -4.65 7.55
CA THR A 150 16.61 -5.19 8.93
C THR A 150 16.50 -6.71 8.93
N ASN A 151 15.71 -7.32 8.05
CA ASN A 151 15.67 -8.77 7.89
C ASN A 151 17.05 -9.34 7.54
N TYR A 152 17.72 -8.76 6.54
CA TYR A 152 19.09 -9.14 6.18
C TYR A 152 20.07 -8.98 7.35
N LEU A 153 20.02 -7.83 8.05
CA LEU A 153 20.91 -7.54 9.17
C LEU A 153 20.80 -8.60 10.27
N PHE A 154 19.59 -8.98 10.66
CA PHE A 154 19.41 -9.98 11.74
C PHE A 154 19.80 -11.40 11.32
N VAL A 155 19.68 -11.77 10.04
CA VAL A 155 20.22 -13.00 9.51
C VAL A 155 21.75 -12.97 9.51
N HIS A 156 22.34 -11.86 9.07
CA HIS A 156 23.80 -11.70 9.01
C HIS A 156 24.46 -11.72 10.38
N LEU A 157 23.79 -11.15 11.39
CA LEU A 157 24.26 -11.18 12.80
C LEU A 157 24.09 -12.55 13.46
N GLN A 158 23.51 -13.53 12.77
CA GLN A 158 23.30 -14.90 13.26
C GLN A 158 22.63 -14.95 14.65
N LEU A 159 21.70 -14.04 14.91
CA LEU A 159 20.98 -13.96 16.18
C LEU A 159 20.12 -15.21 16.39
N THR A 160 20.10 -15.70 17.63
CA THR A 160 19.14 -16.72 18.05
C THR A 160 17.73 -16.14 17.87
N ASP A 161 16.82 -16.93 17.28
CA ASP A 161 15.46 -16.50 16.99
C ASP A 161 15.38 -15.17 16.21
N ALA A 162 16.22 -15.01 15.17
CA ALA A 162 16.31 -13.79 14.36
C ALA A 162 14.93 -13.27 13.91
N TRP A 163 13.96 -14.15 13.63
CA TRP A 163 12.61 -13.80 13.23
C TRP A 163 11.87 -12.94 14.27
N ARG A 164 12.15 -13.14 15.57
CA ARG A 164 11.57 -12.33 16.66
C ARG A 164 12.10 -10.91 16.62
N TRP A 165 13.38 -10.75 16.38
CA TRP A 165 14.02 -9.45 16.21
C TRP A 165 13.53 -8.73 14.96
N MET A 166 13.35 -9.44 13.84
CA MET A 166 12.80 -8.88 12.60
C MET A 166 11.42 -8.26 12.84
N LEU A 167 10.50 -9.00 13.46
CA LEU A 167 9.14 -8.51 13.73
C LEU A 167 9.13 -7.46 14.85
N GLY A 168 9.95 -7.64 15.89
CA GLY A 168 9.98 -6.77 17.05
C GLY A 168 10.61 -5.41 16.80
N VAL A 169 11.59 -5.28 15.87
CA VAL A 169 12.27 -4.01 15.61
C VAL A 169 11.33 -2.89 15.12
N MET A 170 10.19 -3.25 14.56
CA MET A 170 9.14 -2.30 14.18
C MET A 170 8.63 -1.47 15.36
N VAL A 171 8.81 -1.93 16.59
CA VAL A 171 8.43 -1.16 17.79
C VAL A 171 9.15 0.19 17.85
N VAL A 172 10.39 0.27 17.33
CA VAL A 172 11.20 1.50 17.36
C VAL A 172 10.54 2.62 16.54
N PRO A 173 10.29 2.46 15.24
CA PRO A 173 9.57 3.48 14.46
C PRO A 173 8.12 3.67 14.92
N ALA A 174 7.46 2.65 15.50
CA ALA A 174 6.10 2.79 16.03
C ALA A 174 6.06 3.69 17.28
N ILE A 175 7.01 3.55 18.21
CA ILE A 175 7.16 4.45 19.36
C ILE A 175 7.51 5.86 18.89
N LEU A 176 8.44 6.01 17.95
CA LEU A 176 8.76 7.32 17.38
C LEU A 176 7.51 8.00 16.80
N PHE A 177 6.71 7.26 16.02
CA PHE A 177 5.45 7.75 15.48
C PHE A 177 4.49 8.18 16.59
N ALA A 178 4.29 7.34 17.62
CA ALA A 178 3.44 7.64 18.76
C ALA A 178 3.85 8.96 19.46
N ILE A 179 5.15 9.14 19.72
CA ILE A 179 5.69 10.35 20.37
C ILE A 179 5.47 11.58 19.47
N LEU A 180 5.80 11.48 18.19
CA LEU A 180 5.67 12.62 17.27
C LEU A 180 4.21 13.04 17.03
N LEU A 181 3.25 12.15 17.18
CA LEU A 181 1.82 12.47 17.10
C LEU A 181 1.34 13.42 18.22
N PHE A 182 2.06 13.52 19.34
CA PHE A 182 1.73 14.54 20.35
C PHE A 182 2.05 15.95 19.87
N ALA A 183 3.05 16.10 18.99
CA ALA A 183 3.51 17.40 18.48
C ALA A 183 2.66 17.99 17.35
N ILE A 184 1.72 17.21 16.76
CA ILE A 184 0.85 17.69 15.70
C ILE A 184 -0.51 18.16 16.25
N PRO A 185 -1.18 19.14 15.60
CA PRO A 185 -2.51 19.58 15.98
C PRO A 185 -3.58 18.58 15.55
N GLU A 186 -4.83 18.75 15.99
CA GLU A 186 -5.98 18.07 15.39
C GLU A 186 -6.32 18.74 14.03
N SER A 187 -7.04 18.02 13.18
CA SER A 187 -7.49 18.54 11.89
C SER A 187 -8.39 19.76 12.05
N PRO A 188 -8.08 20.91 11.43
CA PRO A 188 -8.93 22.09 11.50
C PRO A 188 -10.30 21.83 10.86
N ARG A 189 -10.37 20.98 9.82
CA ARG A 189 -11.64 20.56 9.21
C ARG A 189 -12.51 19.80 10.21
N TRP A 190 -11.93 18.86 10.94
CA TRP A 190 -12.66 18.09 11.96
C TRP A 190 -13.13 19.02 13.10
N LEU A 191 -12.29 19.94 13.56
CA LEU A 191 -12.62 20.87 14.63
C LEU A 191 -13.82 21.75 14.24
N ILE A 192 -13.85 22.31 13.04
CA ILE A 192 -14.95 23.15 12.56
C ILE A 192 -16.25 22.35 12.43
N LEU A 193 -16.18 21.11 11.94
CA LEU A 193 -17.36 20.26 11.75
C LEU A 193 -17.93 19.69 13.05
N ASN A 194 -17.20 19.82 14.16
CA ASN A 194 -17.65 19.41 15.51
C ASN A 194 -17.79 20.63 16.46
N ASP A 195 -17.96 21.83 15.91
CA ASP A 195 -18.21 23.07 16.63
C ASP A 195 -17.06 23.56 17.54
N TYR A 196 -15.82 23.10 17.28
CA TYR A 196 -14.60 23.57 17.93
C TYR A 196 -13.88 24.67 17.11
N GLU A 197 -14.63 25.60 16.50
CA GLU A 197 -14.09 26.60 15.57
C GLU A 197 -12.97 27.44 16.20
N ALA A 198 -13.13 27.88 17.46
CA ALA A 198 -12.13 28.68 18.19
C ALA A 198 -10.75 27.95 18.25
N ALA A 199 -10.73 26.61 18.32
CA ALA A 199 -9.50 25.85 18.32
C ALA A 199 -8.92 25.66 16.90
N ALA A 200 -9.76 25.74 15.85
CA ALA A 200 -9.35 25.58 14.47
C ALA A 200 -8.66 26.83 13.90
N LEU A 201 -9.09 28.02 14.28
CA LEU A 201 -8.59 29.27 13.72
C LEU A 201 -7.07 29.47 13.86
N PRO A 202 -6.45 29.26 15.05
CA PRO A 202 -4.99 29.34 15.16
C PRO A 202 -4.25 28.35 14.30
N ILE A 203 -4.83 27.17 14.07
CA ILE A 203 -4.22 26.13 13.22
C ILE A 203 -4.26 26.59 11.76
N LEU A 204 -5.42 27.05 11.26
CA LEU A 204 -5.57 27.57 9.90
C LEU A 204 -4.59 28.72 9.62
N THR A 205 -4.46 29.66 10.54
CA THR A 205 -3.48 30.77 10.43
C THR A 205 -2.05 30.23 10.30
N ARG A 206 -1.66 29.25 11.13
CA ARG A 206 -0.32 28.64 11.06
C ARG A 206 -0.10 27.82 9.79
N LEU A 207 -1.17 27.31 9.16
CA LEU A 207 -1.12 26.63 7.85
C LEU A 207 -1.02 27.61 6.68
N GLY A 208 -1.13 28.93 6.94
CA GLY A 208 -0.99 29.99 5.94
C GLY A 208 -2.32 30.43 5.31
N GLU A 209 -3.47 30.12 5.95
CA GLU A 209 -4.77 30.61 5.50
C GLU A 209 -4.93 32.07 5.90
N THR A 210 -5.24 32.92 4.91
CA THR A 210 -5.35 34.38 5.11
C THR A 210 -6.80 34.86 5.28
N ASP A 211 -7.77 34.12 4.70
CA ASP A 211 -9.21 34.42 4.78
C ASP A 211 -9.93 33.36 5.62
N LEU A 212 -9.82 33.50 6.93
CA LEU A 212 -10.38 32.54 7.88
C LEU A 212 -11.90 32.39 7.78
N PRO A 213 -12.72 33.47 7.67
CA PRO A 213 -14.16 33.31 7.51
C PRO A 213 -14.55 32.53 6.26
N ARG A 214 -13.89 32.78 5.14
CA ARG A 214 -14.12 32.08 3.89
C ARG A 214 -13.70 30.61 3.98
N ALA A 215 -12.57 30.30 4.63
CA ALA A 215 -12.12 28.94 4.85
C ALA A 215 -13.10 28.15 5.73
N VAL A 216 -13.62 28.74 6.81
CA VAL A 216 -14.62 28.12 7.68
C VAL A 216 -15.92 27.86 6.90
N ALA A 217 -16.41 28.84 6.13
CA ALA A 217 -17.61 28.68 5.33
C ALA A 217 -17.45 27.55 4.30
N ALA A 218 -16.32 27.50 3.58
CA ALA A 218 -16.04 26.47 2.59
C ALA A 218 -15.99 25.06 3.20
N ILE A 219 -15.45 24.92 4.44
CA ILE A 219 -15.44 23.63 5.16
C ILE A 219 -16.88 23.22 5.53
N ARG A 220 -17.70 24.13 6.05
CA ARG A 220 -19.09 23.84 6.40
C ARG A 220 -19.94 23.47 5.19
N ASP A 221 -19.77 24.18 4.08
CA ASP A 221 -20.51 23.91 2.86
C ASP A 221 -20.14 22.58 2.20
N SER A 222 -18.89 22.14 2.36
CA SER A 222 -18.42 20.84 1.82
C SER A 222 -19.17 19.62 2.38
N VAL A 223 -19.92 19.73 3.44
CA VAL A 223 -20.72 18.63 4.04
C VAL A 223 -22.15 18.61 3.48
N LYS A 224 -22.60 19.70 2.86
CA LYS A 224 -23.96 19.81 2.29
C LYS A 224 -24.12 19.07 0.96
N GLU A 225 -23.03 18.55 0.37
CA GLU A 225 -23.11 17.77 -0.87
C GLU A 225 -23.98 16.52 -0.66
N HIS A 226 -24.98 16.34 -1.53
CA HIS A 226 -25.88 15.20 -1.50
C HIS A 226 -25.08 13.92 -1.71
N ARG A 227 -25.12 13.00 -0.75
CA ARG A 227 -24.56 11.67 -0.89
C ARG A 227 -25.56 10.79 -1.63
N GLU A 228 -25.13 10.24 -2.74
CA GLU A 228 -25.90 9.27 -3.50
C GLU A 228 -25.45 7.85 -3.17
N SER A 229 -26.27 6.85 -3.54
CA SER A 229 -25.85 5.45 -3.48
C SER A 229 -24.95 5.14 -4.67
N LEU A 230 -23.82 4.48 -4.43
CA LEU A 230 -22.92 4.01 -5.48
C LEU A 230 -23.59 2.95 -6.38
N PHE A 231 -24.46 2.10 -5.79
CA PHE A 231 -25.08 0.98 -6.52
C PHE A 231 -26.29 1.41 -7.34
N GLN A 232 -26.03 2.29 -8.32
CA GLN A 232 -27.01 2.68 -9.34
C GLN A 232 -26.46 2.28 -10.71
N SER A 233 -27.34 1.97 -11.66
CA SER A 233 -26.96 1.49 -13.01
C SER A 233 -26.03 2.45 -13.76
N ARG A 234 -26.16 3.76 -13.53
CA ARG A 234 -25.28 4.79 -14.14
C ARG A 234 -23.81 4.68 -13.67
N TYR A 235 -23.54 4.10 -12.51
CA TYR A 235 -22.18 3.90 -12.00
C TYR A 235 -21.59 2.54 -12.31
N ALA A 236 -22.28 1.68 -13.06
CA ALA A 236 -21.82 0.32 -13.37
C ALA A 236 -20.45 0.28 -14.07
N LYS A 237 -20.21 1.19 -15.02
CA LYS A 237 -18.91 1.29 -15.72
C LYS A 237 -17.77 1.71 -14.79
N PRO A 238 -17.86 2.84 -14.04
CA PRO A 238 -16.83 3.21 -13.05
C PRO A 238 -16.57 2.13 -12.01
N ILE A 239 -17.62 1.48 -11.50
CA ILE A 239 -17.52 0.36 -10.58
C ILE A 239 -16.67 -0.77 -11.19
N LEU A 240 -17.03 -1.21 -12.41
CA LEU A 240 -16.32 -2.27 -13.11
C LEU A 240 -14.85 -1.89 -13.35
N TYR A 241 -14.56 -0.65 -13.77
CA TYR A 241 -13.20 -0.21 -14.06
C TYR A 241 -12.34 -0.14 -12.79
N ALA A 242 -12.89 0.37 -11.69
CA ALA A 242 -12.21 0.41 -10.41
C ALA A 242 -11.88 -1.00 -9.90
N MET A 243 -12.86 -1.93 -9.98
CA MET A 243 -12.67 -3.32 -9.57
C MET A 243 -11.65 -4.04 -10.44
N LEU A 244 -11.75 -3.92 -11.78
CA LEU A 244 -10.81 -4.58 -12.70
C LEU A 244 -9.38 -4.08 -12.52
N LEU A 245 -9.17 -2.76 -12.39
CA LEU A 245 -7.83 -2.22 -12.15
C LEU A 245 -7.26 -2.66 -10.80
N ALA A 246 -8.08 -2.65 -9.74
CA ALA A 246 -7.67 -3.13 -8.42
C ALA A 246 -7.32 -4.62 -8.43
N MET A 247 -8.10 -5.42 -9.16
CA MET A 247 -7.86 -6.86 -9.34
C MET A 247 -6.58 -7.11 -10.14
N PHE A 248 -6.39 -6.47 -11.29
CA PHE A 248 -5.17 -6.62 -12.11
C PHE A 248 -3.92 -6.17 -11.37
N ASN A 249 -4.02 -5.13 -10.53
CA ASN A 249 -2.90 -4.69 -9.71
C ASN A 249 -2.35 -5.83 -8.82
N GLN A 250 -3.22 -6.66 -8.26
CA GLN A 250 -2.82 -7.78 -7.43
C GLN A 250 -2.44 -9.01 -8.26
N LEU A 251 -3.15 -9.25 -9.38
CA LEU A 251 -2.84 -10.31 -10.34
C LEU A 251 -1.51 -10.08 -11.10
N ALA A 252 -0.87 -8.92 -10.94
CA ALA A 252 0.53 -8.70 -11.32
C ALA A 252 1.52 -9.52 -10.49
N GLY A 253 1.09 -10.04 -9.32
CA GLY A 253 1.95 -10.82 -8.42
C GLY A 253 2.82 -9.98 -7.49
N ILE A 254 2.59 -8.66 -7.39
CA ILE A 254 3.44 -7.76 -6.58
C ILE A 254 3.54 -8.21 -5.13
N ASN A 255 2.42 -8.56 -4.49
CA ASN A 255 2.44 -9.00 -3.11
C ASN A 255 3.08 -10.38 -2.93
N ALA A 256 2.88 -11.31 -3.88
CA ALA A 256 3.60 -12.57 -3.87
C ALA A 256 5.12 -12.36 -3.90
N ILE A 257 5.61 -11.48 -4.77
CA ILE A 257 7.04 -11.16 -4.86
C ILE A 257 7.54 -10.49 -3.57
N LEU A 258 6.81 -9.50 -3.03
CA LEU A 258 7.27 -8.76 -1.85
C LEU A 258 7.24 -9.59 -0.57
N TYR A 259 6.18 -10.39 -0.34
CA TYR A 259 6.03 -11.18 0.89
C TYR A 259 6.89 -12.44 0.90
N TYR A 260 7.26 -12.98 -0.28
CA TYR A 260 8.04 -14.22 -0.40
C TYR A 260 9.39 -14.01 -1.09
N ALA A 261 9.90 -12.76 -1.12
CA ALA A 261 11.13 -12.43 -1.83
C ALA A 261 12.33 -13.34 -1.47
N PRO A 262 12.72 -13.56 -0.20
CA PRO A 262 13.82 -14.46 0.13
C PRO A 262 13.58 -15.89 -0.38
N ARG A 263 12.37 -16.43 -0.21
CA ARG A 263 12.00 -17.77 -0.70
C ARG A 263 12.14 -17.89 -2.21
N ILE A 264 11.71 -16.89 -2.99
CA ILE A 264 11.84 -16.86 -4.44
C ILE A 264 13.31 -16.96 -4.86
N PHE A 265 14.21 -16.25 -4.16
CA PHE A 265 15.64 -16.32 -4.42
C PHE A 265 16.26 -17.68 -4.02
N GLU A 266 15.85 -18.25 -2.87
CA GLU A 266 16.30 -19.60 -2.46
C GLU A 266 15.86 -20.69 -3.46
N MET A 267 14.62 -20.63 -3.94
CA MET A 267 14.10 -21.53 -4.98
C MET A 267 14.88 -21.41 -6.29
N ALA A 268 15.41 -20.24 -6.58
CA ALA A 268 16.30 -20.01 -7.71
C ALA A 268 17.75 -20.43 -7.43
N GLY A 269 18.06 -21.04 -6.28
CA GLY A 269 19.37 -21.61 -5.95
C GLY A 269 20.35 -20.64 -5.27
N PHE A 270 19.90 -19.47 -4.83
CA PHE A 270 20.72 -18.58 -4.01
C PHE A 270 20.90 -19.16 -2.61
N ASP A 271 22.08 -18.97 -2.02
CA ASP A 271 22.28 -19.29 -0.63
C ASP A 271 21.46 -18.35 0.29
N LYS A 272 21.30 -18.74 1.57
CA LYS A 272 20.47 -18.01 2.52
C LYS A 272 20.89 -16.54 2.69
N SER A 273 22.19 -16.26 2.73
CA SER A 273 22.70 -14.89 2.88
C SER A 273 22.34 -14.03 1.66
N GLN A 274 22.55 -14.60 0.47
CA GLN A 274 22.21 -13.95 -0.79
C GLN A 274 20.69 -13.75 -0.92
N ALA A 275 19.89 -14.76 -0.59
CA ALA A 275 18.43 -14.71 -0.68
C ALA A 275 17.85 -13.57 0.20
N PHE A 276 18.46 -13.25 1.33
CA PHE A 276 18.06 -12.12 2.17
C PHE A 276 18.65 -10.77 1.72
N SER A 277 19.79 -10.75 1.04
CA SER A 277 20.39 -9.50 0.55
C SER A 277 19.74 -9.00 -0.74
N GLN A 278 19.32 -9.88 -1.65
CA GLN A 278 18.72 -9.50 -2.93
C GLN A 278 17.43 -8.65 -2.81
N PRO A 279 16.50 -8.93 -1.88
CA PRO A 279 15.32 -8.10 -1.69
C PRO A 279 15.60 -6.63 -1.32
N ILE A 280 16.77 -6.32 -0.76
CA ILE A 280 17.15 -4.92 -0.50
C ILE A 280 17.21 -4.13 -1.81
N TYR A 281 17.78 -4.70 -2.87
CA TYR A 281 17.83 -4.06 -4.19
C TYR A 281 16.43 -3.88 -4.80
N ILE A 282 15.51 -4.84 -4.54
CA ILE A 282 14.09 -4.70 -4.91
C ILE A 282 13.47 -3.50 -4.18
N GLY A 283 13.73 -3.35 -2.87
CA GLY A 283 13.26 -2.21 -2.07
C GLY A 283 13.82 -0.88 -2.55
N VAL A 284 15.13 -0.81 -2.86
CA VAL A 284 15.79 0.38 -3.42
C VAL A 284 15.19 0.75 -4.78
N ALA A 285 15.02 -0.22 -5.67
CA ALA A 285 14.42 -0.01 -6.98
C ALA A 285 12.97 0.50 -6.85
N ASN A 286 12.17 -0.12 -5.96
CA ASN A 286 10.81 0.32 -5.69
C ASN A 286 10.76 1.79 -5.23
N LEU A 287 11.63 2.17 -4.29
CA LEU A 287 11.72 3.56 -3.82
C LEU A 287 12.11 4.51 -4.95
N PHE A 288 13.15 4.19 -5.71
CA PHE A 288 13.65 5.03 -6.80
C PHE A 288 12.58 5.23 -7.88
N PHE A 289 11.97 4.15 -8.37
CA PHE A 289 10.97 4.23 -9.44
C PHE A 289 9.64 4.83 -8.98
N THR A 290 9.28 4.70 -7.71
CA THR A 290 8.12 5.41 -7.12
C THR A 290 8.36 6.92 -7.11
N LEU A 291 9.54 7.39 -6.69
CA LEU A 291 9.89 8.80 -6.73
C LEU A 291 9.90 9.35 -8.18
N LEU A 292 10.42 8.57 -9.11
CA LEU A 292 10.40 8.92 -10.53
C LEU A 292 8.95 9.01 -11.05
N ALA A 293 8.11 8.03 -10.75
CA ALA A 293 6.71 8.01 -11.16
C ALA A 293 5.96 9.25 -10.69
N MET A 294 6.13 9.64 -9.43
CA MET A 294 5.50 10.83 -8.86
C MET A 294 5.92 12.13 -9.56
N SER A 295 7.10 12.17 -10.16
CA SER A 295 7.59 13.34 -10.89
C SER A 295 7.04 13.46 -12.32
N VAL A 296 6.56 12.35 -12.88
CA VAL A 296 6.20 12.27 -14.32
C VAL A 296 4.72 11.98 -14.59
N ILE A 297 3.95 11.51 -13.58
CA ILE A 297 2.56 11.07 -13.74
C ILE A 297 1.66 12.15 -14.39
N ASP A 298 1.88 13.43 -14.05
CA ASP A 298 1.10 14.52 -14.61
C ASP A 298 1.56 14.92 -16.03
N ARG A 299 2.75 14.48 -16.44
CA ARG A 299 3.30 14.77 -17.78
C ARG A 299 2.87 13.75 -18.83
N PHE A 300 2.86 12.47 -18.50
CA PHE A 300 2.63 11.38 -19.47
C PHE A 300 1.16 10.93 -19.55
N GLY A 301 0.36 11.10 -18.49
CA GLY A 301 -1.02 10.63 -18.44
C GLY A 301 -1.14 9.21 -17.89
N ARG A 302 -2.35 8.90 -17.43
CA ARG A 302 -2.61 7.64 -16.67
C ARG A 302 -2.60 6.43 -17.61
N LYS A 303 -3.28 6.53 -18.75
CA LYS A 303 -3.37 5.45 -19.74
C LYS A 303 -1.99 5.10 -20.34
N THR A 304 -1.22 6.11 -20.73
CA THR A 304 0.12 5.91 -21.31
C THR A 304 1.06 5.21 -20.33
N LEU A 305 1.10 5.65 -19.07
CA LEU A 305 1.92 5.00 -18.03
C LEU A 305 1.52 3.54 -17.82
N MET A 306 0.22 3.27 -17.80
CA MET A 306 -0.30 1.90 -17.63
C MET A 306 0.03 1.00 -18.81
N VAL A 307 -0.01 1.50 -20.06
CA VAL A 307 0.40 0.73 -21.26
C VAL A 307 1.89 0.38 -21.19
N ILE A 308 2.76 1.38 -20.96
CA ILE A 308 4.22 1.17 -20.84
C ILE A 308 4.52 0.19 -19.71
N GLY A 309 3.88 0.38 -18.55
CA GLY A 309 4.05 -0.49 -17.41
C GLY A 309 3.62 -1.93 -17.67
N SER A 310 2.46 -2.13 -18.33
CA SER A 310 1.99 -3.47 -18.66
C SER A 310 2.95 -4.20 -19.61
N LEU A 311 3.46 -3.53 -20.65
CA LEU A 311 4.44 -4.11 -21.58
C LEU A 311 5.72 -4.52 -20.84
N GLY A 312 6.25 -3.64 -19.98
CA GLY A 312 7.43 -3.97 -19.19
C GLY A 312 7.18 -5.11 -18.20
N MET A 313 6.05 -5.12 -17.50
CA MET A 313 5.71 -6.19 -16.58
C MET A 313 5.54 -7.54 -17.30
N ILE A 314 4.90 -7.58 -18.47
CA ILE A 314 4.79 -8.80 -19.29
C ILE A 314 6.19 -9.34 -19.62
N LEU A 315 7.07 -8.46 -20.11
CA LEU A 315 8.44 -8.85 -20.47
C LEU A 315 9.19 -9.45 -19.29
N PHE A 316 9.24 -8.72 -18.17
CA PHE A 316 10.06 -9.14 -17.02
C PHE A 316 9.46 -10.32 -16.25
N LEU A 317 8.13 -10.46 -16.20
CA LEU A 317 7.50 -11.66 -15.65
C LEU A 317 7.74 -12.89 -16.52
N ALA A 318 7.70 -12.75 -17.85
CA ALA A 318 8.04 -13.83 -18.76
C ALA A 318 9.52 -14.25 -18.64
N LEU A 319 10.44 -13.29 -18.52
CA LEU A 319 11.86 -13.57 -18.27
C LEU A 319 12.07 -14.24 -16.90
N THR A 320 11.35 -13.79 -15.88
CA THR A 320 11.37 -14.42 -14.55
C THR A 320 10.84 -15.86 -14.60
N ALA A 321 9.74 -16.11 -15.32
CA ALA A 321 9.24 -17.46 -15.54
C ALA A 321 10.29 -18.32 -16.23
N GLY A 322 10.91 -17.81 -17.30
CA GLY A 322 11.98 -18.52 -18.02
C GLY A 322 13.18 -18.91 -17.14
N ALA A 323 13.51 -18.07 -16.14
CA ALA A 323 14.58 -18.38 -15.17
C ALA A 323 14.26 -19.60 -14.29
N PHE A 324 12.98 -19.93 -14.08
CA PHE A 324 12.56 -21.13 -13.35
C PHE A 324 12.33 -22.36 -14.21
N HIS A 325 12.14 -22.22 -15.53
CA HIS A 325 11.83 -23.36 -16.43
C HIS A 325 13.07 -23.97 -17.08
N GLY A 326 14.17 -23.27 -17.16
CA GLY A 326 15.34 -23.71 -17.90
C GLY A 326 16.48 -24.17 -17.02
N GLN A 327 17.30 -25.07 -17.54
CA GLN A 327 18.67 -25.33 -17.08
C GLN A 327 19.58 -24.07 -17.27
N LEU A 328 19.06 -22.90 -17.13
CA LEU A 328 19.85 -21.67 -16.96
C LEU A 328 20.51 -21.76 -15.59
N SER A 329 21.41 -22.73 -15.47
CA SER A 329 22.31 -22.96 -14.35
C SER A 329 23.20 -21.73 -14.20
N GLY A 330 22.76 -20.83 -13.35
CA GLY A 330 23.40 -19.58 -13.05
C GLY A 330 22.33 -18.50 -12.89
N ASN A 331 21.62 -18.54 -11.76
CA ASN A 331 20.50 -17.66 -11.39
C ASN A 331 20.86 -16.16 -11.25
N SER A 332 22.00 -15.75 -11.83
CA SER A 332 22.50 -14.34 -11.83
C SER A 332 21.53 -13.34 -12.45
N HIS A 333 20.57 -13.82 -13.27
CA HIS A 333 19.66 -12.94 -13.99
C HIS A 333 18.30 -12.72 -13.27
N LEU A 334 17.95 -13.50 -12.23
CA LEU A 334 16.67 -13.37 -11.54
C LEU A 334 16.49 -11.98 -10.93
N LEU A 335 17.52 -11.46 -10.23
CA LEU A 335 17.46 -10.13 -9.63
C LEU A 335 17.19 -9.01 -10.66
N PRO A 336 17.92 -8.88 -11.77
CA PRO A 336 17.60 -7.91 -12.82
C PRO A 336 16.18 -8.03 -13.34
N TYR A 337 15.65 -9.24 -13.49
CA TYR A 337 14.28 -9.44 -13.97
C TYR A 337 13.24 -8.95 -12.95
N LEU A 338 13.42 -9.29 -11.68
CA LEU A 338 12.53 -8.81 -10.62
C LEU A 338 12.66 -7.29 -10.42
N ILE A 339 13.86 -6.72 -10.51
CA ILE A 339 14.05 -5.25 -10.51
C ILE A 339 13.32 -4.60 -11.68
N GLY A 340 13.42 -5.17 -12.87
CA GLY A 340 12.70 -4.69 -14.05
C GLY A 340 11.19 -4.72 -13.84
N PHE A 341 10.66 -5.83 -13.33
CA PHE A 341 9.24 -5.93 -12.99
C PHE A 341 8.83 -4.84 -11.97
N ILE A 342 9.56 -4.71 -10.87
CA ILE A 342 9.29 -3.70 -9.83
C ILE A 342 9.35 -2.28 -10.39
N ALA A 343 10.33 -1.99 -11.26
CA ALA A 343 10.48 -0.70 -11.91
C ALA A 343 9.23 -0.32 -12.72
N PHE A 344 8.77 -1.22 -13.59
CA PHE A 344 7.58 -0.98 -14.40
C PHE A 344 6.29 -0.98 -13.60
N PHE A 345 6.20 -1.80 -12.54
CA PHE A 345 5.08 -1.78 -11.61
C PHE A 345 5.00 -0.45 -10.85
N ALA A 346 6.08 -0.02 -10.20
CA ALA A 346 6.12 1.21 -9.42
C ALA A 346 5.87 2.45 -10.27
N PHE A 347 6.42 2.46 -11.51
CA PHE A 347 6.26 3.57 -12.46
C PHE A 347 4.83 3.67 -13.01
N SER A 348 4.07 2.60 -13.03
CA SER A 348 2.72 2.54 -13.60
C SER A 348 1.66 2.25 -12.55
N GLN A 349 1.42 0.98 -12.26
CA GLN A 349 0.34 0.52 -11.39
C GLN A 349 0.43 1.11 -9.98
N GLY A 350 1.61 1.13 -9.39
CA GLY A 350 1.82 1.64 -8.04
C GLY A 350 1.45 3.11 -7.88
N ALA A 351 1.65 3.91 -8.93
CA ALA A 351 1.36 5.34 -8.93
C ALA A 351 -0.06 5.66 -9.44
N VAL A 352 -0.50 4.96 -10.51
CA VAL A 352 -1.68 5.36 -11.29
C VAL A 352 -3.00 4.88 -10.68
N ILE A 353 -3.03 3.68 -10.10
CA ILE A 353 -4.30 3.04 -9.70
C ILE A 353 -5.16 3.92 -8.77
N TRP A 354 -4.55 4.46 -7.73
CA TRP A 354 -5.28 5.25 -6.73
C TRP A 354 -5.76 6.60 -7.27
N VAL A 355 -4.95 7.20 -8.13
CA VAL A 355 -5.29 8.45 -8.81
C VAL A 355 -6.47 8.20 -9.75
N PHE A 356 -6.38 7.19 -10.61
CA PHE A 356 -7.44 6.86 -11.55
C PHE A 356 -8.77 6.52 -10.86
N ILE A 357 -8.75 5.68 -9.82
CA ILE A 357 -9.97 5.35 -9.05
C ILE A 357 -10.60 6.62 -8.48
N SER A 358 -9.81 7.58 -8.00
CA SER A 358 -10.34 8.83 -7.47
C SER A 358 -10.89 9.78 -8.55
N GLU A 359 -10.44 9.66 -9.80
CA GLU A 359 -10.82 10.52 -10.92
C GLU A 359 -12.07 10.06 -11.67
N ILE A 360 -12.41 8.75 -11.64
CA ILE A 360 -13.54 8.20 -12.40
C ILE A 360 -14.91 8.31 -11.70
N PHE A 361 -14.92 8.63 -10.40
CA PHE A 361 -16.17 8.77 -9.65
C PHE A 361 -16.53 10.22 -9.40
N PRO A 362 -17.82 10.62 -9.59
CA PRO A 362 -18.30 11.93 -9.20
C PRO A 362 -18.18 12.14 -7.67
N ASN A 363 -18.16 13.41 -7.26
CA ASN A 363 -17.98 13.79 -5.84
C ASN A 363 -19.00 13.11 -4.93
N SER A 364 -20.26 12.99 -5.37
CA SER A 364 -21.35 12.38 -4.59
C SER A 364 -21.11 10.94 -4.15
N VAL A 365 -20.34 10.15 -4.94
CA VAL A 365 -20.06 8.72 -4.68
C VAL A 365 -18.56 8.38 -4.64
N ARG A 366 -17.65 9.36 -4.77
CA ARG A 366 -16.20 9.16 -4.83
C ARG A 366 -15.66 8.36 -3.66
N SER A 367 -16.10 8.67 -2.45
CA SER A 367 -15.66 7.96 -1.24
C SER A 367 -16.07 6.48 -1.26
N GLN A 368 -17.30 6.19 -1.71
CA GLN A 368 -17.79 4.81 -1.82
C GLN A 368 -17.07 4.04 -2.92
N GLY A 369 -16.82 4.70 -4.08
CA GLY A 369 -16.07 4.12 -5.19
C GLY A 369 -14.61 3.83 -4.82
N GLY A 370 -13.96 4.75 -4.12
CA GLY A 370 -12.62 4.55 -3.57
C GLY A 370 -12.55 3.39 -2.58
N SER A 371 -13.54 3.27 -1.70
CA SER A 371 -13.65 2.16 -0.75
C SER A 371 -13.85 0.82 -1.46
N LEU A 372 -14.66 0.78 -2.53
CA LEU A 372 -14.86 -0.43 -3.34
C LEU A 372 -13.56 -0.86 -4.03
N GLY A 373 -12.85 0.08 -4.66
CA GLY A 373 -11.56 -0.20 -5.30
C GLY A 373 -10.53 -0.70 -4.29
N SER A 374 -10.39 -0.03 -3.14
CA SER A 374 -9.51 -0.48 -2.06
C SER A 374 -9.90 -1.84 -1.49
N GLY A 375 -11.18 -2.09 -1.28
CA GLY A 375 -11.68 -3.38 -0.81
C GLY A 375 -11.34 -4.51 -1.79
N THR A 376 -11.57 -4.30 -3.08
CA THR A 376 -11.19 -5.25 -4.14
C THR A 376 -9.68 -5.52 -4.13
N HIS A 377 -8.87 -4.48 -4.04
CA HIS A 377 -7.41 -4.58 -3.97
C HIS A 377 -6.96 -5.47 -2.80
N TRP A 378 -7.44 -5.21 -1.58
CA TRP A 378 -7.02 -5.96 -0.40
C TRP A 378 -7.54 -7.40 -0.38
N VAL A 379 -8.76 -7.64 -0.86
CA VAL A 379 -9.29 -9.01 -1.00
C VAL A 379 -8.43 -9.81 -1.98
N MET A 380 -8.11 -9.25 -3.13
CA MET A 380 -7.25 -9.92 -4.11
C MET A 380 -5.82 -10.11 -3.58
N ALA A 381 -5.28 -9.13 -2.84
CA ALA A 381 -4.00 -9.26 -2.16
C ALA A 381 -3.99 -10.44 -1.18
N ALA A 382 -5.03 -10.57 -0.35
CA ALA A 382 -5.18 -11.69 0.58
C ALA A 382 -5.24 -13.04 -0.14
N ILE A 383 -6.00 -13.13 -1.23
CA ILE A 383 -6.14 -14.37 -2.02
C ILE A 383 -4.78 -14.76 -2.61
N ILE A 384 -4.12 -13.86 -3.34
CA ILE A 384 -2.83 -14.15 -3.99
C ILE A 384 -1.77 -14.53 -2.96
N THR A 385 -1.65 -13.76 -1.88
CA THR A 385 -0.65 -14.04 -0.82
C THR A 385 -0.91 -15.37 -0.12
N SER A 386 -2.18 -15.72 0.14
CA SER A 386 -2.52 -16.98 0.81
C SER A 386 -2.28 -18.22 -0.07
N ILE A 387 -2.50 -18.10 -1.38
CA ILE A 387 -2.46 -19.25 -2.30
C ILE A 387 -1.03 -19.47 -2.85
N PHE A 388 -0.21 -18.44 -2.90
CA PHE A 388 1.10 -18.47 -3.55
C PHE A 388 2.01 -19.64 -3.07
N PRO A 389 2.22 -19.89 -1.76
CA PRO A 389 3.05 -21.01 -1.31
C PRO A 389 2.51 -22.36 -1.77
N TYR A 390 1.20 -22.54 -1.79
CA TYR A 390 0.56 -23.77 -2.23
C TYR A 390 0.80 -24.06 -3.71
N ILE A 391 0.73 -23.04 -4.57
CA ILE A 391 0.97 -23.20 -6.02
C ILE A 391 2.45 -23.45 -6.29
N VAL A 392 3.32 -22.66 -5.64
CA VAL A 392 4.76 -22.66 -5.95
C VAL A 392 5.45 -23.94 -5.50
N GLU A 393 5.08 -24.51 -4.37
CA GLU A 393 5.70 -25.72 -3.83
C GLU A 393 4.89 -27.01 -4.09
N GLY A 394 3.66 -26.87 -4.53
CA GLY A 394 2.79 -28.02 -4.86
C GLY A 394 3.17 -28.73 -6.16
N ASN A 395 4.05 -28.15 -6.98
CA ASN A 395 4.48 -28.69 -8.27
C ASN A 395 5.94 -28.28 -8.53
N GLN A 396 6.72 -29.18 -9.20
CA GLN A 396 8.13 -28.90 -9.57
C GLN A 396 8.29 -27.61 -10.38
N ASP A 397 7.30 -27.29 -11.24
CA ASP A 397 7.27 -26.07 -12.07
C ASP A 397 6.36 -24.97 -11.49
N GLY A 398 5.97 -25.05 -10.24
CA GLY A 398 5.00 -24.13 -9.64
C GLY A 398 5.39 -22.65 -9.70
N ALA A 399 6.68 -22.36 -9.54
CA ALA A 399 7.20 -21.00 -9.72
C ALA A 399 7.05 -20.53 -11.17
N PHE A 400 7.45 -21.36 -12.15
CA PHE A 400 7.28 -21.07 -13.57
C PHE A 400 5.81 -20.73 -13.89
N TYR A 401 4.88 -21.61 -13.53
CA TYR A 401 3.45 -21.39 -13.81
C TYR A 401 2.89 -20.15 -13.11
N SER A 402 3.37 -19.83 -11.91
CA SER A 402 2.96 -18.62 -11.18
C SER A 402 3.36 -17.35 -11.95
N PHE A 403 4.61 -17.26 -12.40
CA PHE A 403 5.07 -16.10 -13.16
C PHE A 403 4.48 -16.02 -14.56
N VAL A 404 4.23 -17.15 -15.22
CA VAL A 404 3.46 -17.19 -16.49
C VAL A 404 2.03 -16.68 -16.27
N PHE A 405 1.37 -17.11 -15.21
CA PHE A 405 0.02 -16.62 -14.86
C PHE A 405 0.01 -15.09 -14.67
N PHE A 406 0.95 -14.56 -13.92
CA PHE A 406 1.05 -13.11 -13.72
C PHE A 406 1.32 -12.36 -15.04
N ALA A 407 2.18 -12.90 -15.90
CA ALA A 407 2.44 -12.31 -17.23
C ALA A 407 1.18 -12.31 -18.12
N VAL A 408 0.41 -13.40 -18.11
CA VAL A 408 -0.86 -13.50 -18.85
C VAL A 408 -1.88 -12.50 -18.31
N MET A 409 -1.98 -12.34 -16.99
CA MET A 409 -2.86 -11.34 -16.37
C MET A 409 -2.47 -9.92 -16.78
N MET A 410 -1.17 -9.61 -16.90
CA MET A 410 -0.72 -8.31 -17.39
C MET A 410 -1.01 -8.10 -18.88
N ALA A 411 -1.02 -9.17 -19.68
CA ALA A 411 -1.44 -9.09 -21.08
C ALA A 411 -2.96 -8.79 -21.19
N LEU A 412 -3.78 -9.45 -20.37
CA LEU A 412 -5.21 -9.15 -20.29
C LEU A 412 -5.47 -7.71 -19.79
N GLN A 413 -4.70 -7.25 -18.80
CA GLN A 413 -4.75 -5.86 -18.36
C GLN A 413 -4.39 -4.90 -19.50
N LEU A 414 -3.35 -5.18 -20.28
CA LEU A 414 -2.96 -4.34 -21.41
C LEU A 414 -4.10 -4.19 -22.43
N ILE A 415 -4.81 -5.29 -22.73
CA ILE A 415 -5.98 -5.28 -23.62
C ILE A 415 -7.09 -4.40 -23.01
N PHE A 416 -7.37 -4.56 -21.71
CA PHE A 416 -8.34 -3.74 -21.00
C PHE A 416 -8.00 -2.25 -21.06
N ILE A 417 -6.75 -1.90 -20.74
CA ILE A 417 -6.28 -0.49 -20.74
C ILE A 417 -6.42 0.09 -22.16
N TRP A 418 -5.96 -0.64 -23.16
CA TRP A 418 -5.93 -0.14 -24.52
C TRP A 418 -7.34 0.11 -25.07
N ARG A 419 -8.27 -0.85 -24.87
CA ARG A 419 -9.63 -0.82 -25.44
C ARG A 419 -10.66 -0.07 -24.59
N VAL A 420 -10.50 -0.08 -23.28
CA VAL A 420 -11.60 0.26 -22.36
C VAL A 420 -11.27 1.45 -21.46
N MET A 421 -10.03 1.53 -20.93
CA MET A 421 -9.67 2.56 -19.96
C MET A 421 -9.63 3.95 -20.63
N PRO A 422 -10.39 4.95 -20.14
CA PRO A 422 -10.30 6.33 -20.63
C PRO A 422 -9.00 6.99 -20.12
N GLU A 423 -8.47 7.97 -20.88
CA GLU A 423 -7.45 8.87 -20.36
C GLU A 423 -8.10 9.97 -19.51
N THR A 424 -7.59 10.16 -18.31
CA THR A 424 -8.13 11.16 -17.36
C THR A 424 -7.27 12.43 -17.28
N LYS A 425 -6.04 12.40 -17.81
CA LYS A 425 -5.13 13.54 -17.77
C LYS A 425 -5.73 14.76 -18.48
N GLY A 426 -5.75 15.89 -17.75
CA GLY A 426 -6.13 17.19 -18.33
C GLY A 426 -7.61 17.31 -18.66
N ARG A 427 -8.44 16.35 -18.24
CA ARG A 427 -9.89 16.37 -18.40
C ARG A 427 -10.59 16.81 -17.11
N THR A 428 -11.70 17.52 -17.29
CA THR A 428 -12.58 17.85 -16.16
C THR A 428 -13.37 16.62 -15.72
N LEU A 429 -13.86 16.66 -14.50
CA LEU A 429 -14.65 15.57 -13.95
C LEU A 429 -15.94 15.33 -14.79
N GLU A 430 -16.54 16.40 -15.27
CA GLU A 430 -17.75 16.40 -16.09
C GLU A 430 -17.51 15.75 -17.46
N GLU A 431 -16.36 16.00 -18.08
CA GLU A 431 -15.96 15.35 -19.33
C GLU A 431 -15.77 13.85 -19.15
N ILE A 432 -15.11 13.43 -18.05
CA ILE A 432 -14.92 12.01 -17.73
C ILE A 432 -16.27 11.33 -17.47
N GLN A 433 -17.17 12.00 -16.74
CA GLN A 433 -18.52 11.49 -16.46
C GLN A 433 -19.33 11.30 -17.75
N LYS A 434 -19.26 12.25 -18.68
CA LYS A 434 -19.93 12.16 -19.98
C LYS A 434 -19.41 10.96 -20.80
N ASP A 435 -18.09 10.74 -20.85
CA ASP A 435 -17.49 9.60 -21.56
C ASP A 435 -17.89 8.25 -20.93
N LEU A 436 -18.09 8.23 -19.62
CA LEU A 436 -18.53 7.05 -18.87
C LEU A 436 -20.06 6.84 -18.94
N GLY A 437 -20.82 7.79 -19.46
CA GLY A 437 -22.27 7.73 -19.55
C GLY A 437 -22.97 7.88 -18.19
N ILE A 438 -22.41 8.72 -17.31
CA ILE A 438 -22.95 8.99 -15.97
C ILE A 438 -23.90 10.21 -15.97
N SER A 439 -23.92 10.98 -17.04
CA SER A 439 -24.76 12.19 -17.19
C SER A 439 -26.22 11.86 -17.39
#